data_f39374fafcb1ce0da9fe51d48da73fcf
#
_entry.id   f39374fafcb1ce0da9fe51d48da73fcf
#
_cell.length_a   1.000
_cell.length_b   1.000
_cell.length_c   1.000
_cell.angle_alpha   90.00
_cell.angle_beta   90.00
_cell.angle_gamma   90.00
#
_symmetry.space_group_name_H-M   'P 1'
#
loop_
_entity.id
_entity.type
_entity.pdbx_description
1 polymer ?
#
loop_
_entity_poly.entity_id
_entity_poly.type
_entity_poly.pdbx_seq_one_letter_code
_entity_poly.pdbx_strand_id
1 'polypeptide(L)'
;MPVATVIDVGVLSGTPELLEAYPDRPHLLFEPVAEFAAAIEHHYRNVPHRLIQAAVSDSSGDTHLRTVGMIGGVAISHSFMTDAAEHASRTVPRVSLDDYLSANPAEPPYFLKIDIDGDELKVLAGASETLKRTSIIMIEVTVHTMMPRLQWLMDAGFQLFDLTEPAYYDDSLWQCDAVFVRGDLHERHFEALSEQLDLAKYSVFGA
;
A
#
# COMPACT_ATOMS: atom_id res chain seq x y z
N MET A 1 15.01 7.43 -5.46
CA MET A 1 14.36 6.46 -6.37
C MET A 1 13.45 7.20 -7.33
N PRO A 2 13.36 6.79 -8.62
CA PRO A 2 12.44 7.43 -9.55
C PRO A 2 11.00 7.04 -9.23
N VAL A 3 10.13 8.05 -9.08
CA VAL A 3 8.67 7.91 -8.93
C VAL A 3 8.00 9.00 -9.75
N ALA A 4 7.12 8.61 -10.67
CA ALA A 4 6.34 9.53 -11.48
C ALA A 4 4.88 9.61 -11.00
N THR A 5 4.31 8.51 -10.51
CA THR A 5 2.95 8.44 -9.98
C THR A 5 2.94 7.66 -8.66
N VAL A 6 2.19 8.14 -7.68
CA VAL A 6 1.87 7.43 -6.44
C VAL A 6 0.54 6.71 -6.61
N ILE A 7 0.52 5.43 -6.24
CA ILE A 7 -0.70 4.60 -6.17
C ILE A 7 -0.89 4.21 -4.71
N ASP A 8 -1.97 4.67 -4.11
CA ASP A 8 -2.28 4.46 -2.70
C ASP A 8 -3.58 3.62 -2.59
N VAL A 9 -3.43 2.41 -2.08
CA VAL A 9 -4.53 1.44 -1.93
C VAL A 9 -4.85 1.28 -0.45
N GLY A 10 -6.04 1.73 -0.06
CA GLY A 10 -6.46 1.82 1.34
C GLY A 10 -6.09 3.17 1.94
N VAL A 11 -6.69 4.24 1.42
CA VAL A 11 -6.35 5.63 1.80
C VAL A 11 -6.97 6.04 3.12
N LEU A 12 -8.11 5.44 3.49
CA LEU A 12 -8.93 5.84 4.63
C LEU A 12 -9.29 7.34 4.53
N SER A 13 -8.67 8.20 5.33
CA SER A 13 -8.87 9.65 5.28
C SER A 13 -7.72 10.43 4.64
N GLY A 14 -6.61 9.76 4.33
CA GLY A 14 -5.40 10.33 3.73
C GLY A 14 -4.12 9.74 4.30
N THR A 15 -3.04 9.79 3.53
CA THR A 15 -1.70 9.32 3.88
C THR A 15 -0.73 10.51 3.91
N PRO A 16 -0.56 11.19 5.06
CA PRO A 16 0.26 12.40 5.18
C PRO A 16 1.71 12.21 4.74
N GLU A 17 2.28 11.03 4.99
CA GLU A 17 3.68 10.68 4.66
C GLU A 17 3.90 10.70 3.15
N LEU A 18 2.94 10.20 2.37
CA LEU A 18 3.00 10.24 0.91
C LEU A 18 2.78 11.64 0.36
N LEU A 19 1.93 12.45 0.99
CA LEU A 19 1.74 13.85 0.62
C LEU A 19 3.01 14.67 0.86
N GLU A 20 3.72 14.42 1.97
CA GLU A 20 4.99 15.08 2.28
C GLU A 20 6.12 14.61 1.34
N ALA A 21 6.20 13.31 1.07
CA ALA A 21 7.26 12.74 0.23
C ALA A 21 7.10 13.07 -1.26
N TYR A 22 5.85 13.18 -1.74
CA TYR A 22 5.54 13.34 -3.17
C TYR A 22 4.51 14.44 -3.45
N PRO A 23 4.72 15.69 -2.98
CA PRO A 23 3.74 16.77 -3.07
C PRO A 23 3.43 17.19 -4.52
N ASP A 24 4.37 16.96 -5.45
CA ASP A 24 4.27 17.39 -6.86
C ASP A 24 3.95 16.22 -7.81
N ARG A 25 3.69 15.02 -7.30
CA ARG A 25 3.38 13.86 -8.12
C ARG A 25 1.88 13.59 -8.16
N PRO A 26 1.33 13.09 -9.28
CA PRO A 26 -0.04 12.64 -9.30
C PRO A 26 -0.24 11.42 -8.40
N HIS A 27 -1.34 11.43 -7.63
CA HIS A 27 -1.76 10.36 -6.75
C HIS A 27 -3.02 9.69 -7.29
N LEU A 28 -3.02 8.36 -7.42
CA LEU A 28 -4.19 7.52 -7.64
C LEU A 28 -4.59 6.90 -6.31
N LEU A 29 -5.76 7.28 -5.81
CA LEU A 29 -6.22 7.00 -4.45
C LEU A 29 -7.38 6.01 -4.51
N PHE A 30 -7.20 4.79 -4.01
CA PHE A 30 -8.25 3.77 -3.99
C PHE A 30 -8.81 3.64 -2.58
N GLU A 31 -10.07 4.04 -2.42
CA GLU A 31 -10.81 3.97 -1.16
C GLU A 31 -12.28 3.61 -1.43
N PRO A 32 -12.72 2.39 -1.04
CA PRO A 32 -14.09 1.96 -1.33
C PRO A 32 -15.17 2.61 -0.43
N VAL A 33 -14.76 3.16 0.72
CA VAL A 33 -15.69 3.74 1.71
C VAL A 33 -15.97 5.19 1.38
N ALA A 34 -17.15 5.47 0.84
CA ALA A 34 -17.54 6.80 0.34
C ALA A 34 -17.51 7.89 1.42
N GLU A 35 -17.67 7.54 2.70
CA GLU A 35 -17.64 8.45 3.83
C GLU A 35 -16.30 9.18 3.98
N PHE A 36 -15.20 8.59 3.49
CA PHE A 36 -13.88 9.21 3.52
C PHE A 36 -13.63 10.21 2.39
N ALA A 37 -14.43 10.20 1.33
CA ALA A 37 -14.20 11.02 0.14
C ALA A 37 -13.99 12.51 0.46
N ALA A 38 -14.83 13.10 1.32
CA ALA A 38 -14.72 14.52 1.66
C ALA A 38 -13.39 14.84 2.43
N ALA A 39 -12.92 13.94 3.28
CA ALA A 39 -11.65 14.09 3.98
C ALA A 39 -10.47 13.96 3.02
N ILE A 40 -10.50 12.98 2.13
CA ILE A 40 -9.48 12.77 1.09
C ILE A 40 -9.38 14.01 0.20
N GLU A 41 -10.48 14.48 -0.37
CA GLU A 41 -10.51 15.68 -1.21
C GLU A 41 -9.98 16.94 -0.48
N HIS A 42 -10.24 17.04 0.82
CA HIS A 42 -9.70 18.12 1.64
C HIS A 42 -8.17 18.01 1.82
N HIS A 43 -7.67 16.83 2.16
CA HIS A 43 -6.24 16.62 2.40
C HIS A 43 -5.42 16.75 1.12
N TYR A 44 -5.90 16.20 0.01
CA TYR A 44 -5.20 16.19 -1.28
C TYR A 44 -5.48 17.42 -2.15
N ARG A 45 -6.24 18.44 -1.68
CA ARG A 45 -6.66 19.62 -2.47
C ARG A 45 -5.53 20.37 -3.19
N ASN A 46 -4.28 20.28 -2.70
CA ASN A 46 -3.12 20.96 -3.26
C ASN A 46 -2.18 20.01 -4.04
N VAL A 47 -2.54 18.74 -4.19
CA VAL A 47 -1.77 17.72 -4.87
C VAL A 47 -2.58 17.18 -6.04
N PRO A 48 -1.99 16.99 -7.23
CA PRO A 48 -2.70 16.34 -8.33
C PRO A 48 -3.15 14.93 -7.90
N HIS A 49 -4.45 14.68 -7.87
CA HIS A 49 -4.96 13.38 -7.44
C HIS A 49 -6.23 12.97 -8.17
N ARG A 50 -6.53 11.69 -8.09
CA ARG A 50 -7.79 11.09 -8.52
C ARG A 50 -8.23 10.08 -7.46
N LEU A 51 -9.40 10.30 -6.88
CA LEU A 51 -10.05 9.33 -5.98
C LEU A 51 -10.85 8.31 -6.80
N ILE A 52 -10.60 7.05 -6.54
CA ILE A 52 -11.29 5.89 -7.12
C ILE A 52 -12.05 5.17 -6.00
N GLN A 53 -13.35 5.29 -6.00
CA GLN A 53 -14.24 4.65 -5.00
C GLN A 53 -14.45 3.18 -5.36
N ALA A 54 -13.41 2.38 -5.20
CA ALA A 54 -13.42 0.95 -5.46
C ALA A 54 -12.45 0.23 -4.50
N ALA A 55 -12.79 -0.98 -4.13
CA ALA A 55 -11.84 -1.92 -3.51
C ALA A 55 -10.85 -2.43 -4.57
N VAL A 56 -9.62 -2.71 -4.16
CA VAL A 56 -8.60 -3.31 -5.03
C VAL A 56 -8.40 -4.77 -4.66
N SER A 57 -8.31 -5.65 -5.67
CA SER A 57 -8.11 -7.08 -5.48
C SER A 57 -7.46 -7.72 -6.73
N ASP A 58 -7.57 -9.05 -6.85
CA ASP A 58 -7.05 -9.84 -7.96
C ASP A 58 -7.87 -9.73 -9.26
N SER A 59 -9.10 -9.23 -9.20
CA SER A 59 -10.02 -9.19 -10.33
C SER A 59 -11.03 -8.05 -10.21
N SER A 60 -11.57 -7.62 -11.35
CA SER A 60 -12.57 -6.55 -11.44
C SER A 60 -14.00 -7.10 -11.36
N GLY A 61 -14.93 -6.30 -10.81
CA GLY A 61 -16.34 -6.65 -10.62
C GLY A 61 -16.94 -5.94 -9.41
N ASP A 62 -17.84 -6.58 -8.70
CA ASP A 62 -18.38 -6.11 -7.41
C ASP A 62 -17.87 -7.01 -6.28
N THR A 63 -17.78 -6.44 -5.08
CA THR A 63 -17.45 -7.17 -3.86
C THR A 63 -18.31 -6.70 -2.69
N HIS A 64 -18.41 -7.54 -1.68
CA HIS A 64 -19.05 -7.20 -0.42
C HIS A 64 -18.02 -6.65 0.56
N LEU A 65 -18.35 -5.53 1.18
CA LEU A 65 -17.50 -4.85 2.16
C LEU A 65 -18.19 -4.87 3.53
N ARG A 66 -17.47 -5.32 4.53
CA ARG A 66 -17.82 -5.18 5.94
C ARG A 66 -17.02 -4.04 6.54
N THR A 67 -17.73 -3.06 7.12
CA THR A 67 -17.09 -1.94 7.83
C THR A 67 -17.25 -2.11 9.33
N VAL A 68 -16.20 -1.79 10.09
CA VAL A 68 -16.17 -1.89 11.56
C VAL A 68 -15.81 -0.53 12.13
N GLY A 69 -16.60 -0.02 13.08
CA GLY A 69 -16.27 1.15 13.86
C GLY A 69 -15.44 0.81 15.08
N MET A 70 -14.44 1.60 15.40
CA MET A 70 -13.73 1.47 16.67
C MET A 70 -14.52 2.06 17.83
N ILE A 71 -14.26 1.53 19.04
CA ILE A 71 -14.75 2.08 20.31
C ILE A 71 -14.17 3.50 20.46
N GLY A 72 -15.03 4.51 20.58
CA GLY A 72 -14.57 5.89 20.80
C GLY A 72 -15.14 6.94 19.81
N GLY A 73 -16.11 6.58 18.96
CA GLY A 73 -16.87 7.56 18.15
C GLY A 73 -16.33 7.80 16.75
N VAL A 74 -15.36 7.05 16.27
CA VAL A 74 -14.99 7.03 14.84
C VAL A 74 -16.01 6.16 14.10
N ALA A 75 -16.63 6.71 13.05
CA ALA A 75 -17.73 6.06 12.35
C ALA A 75 -17.29 4.76 11.66
N ILE A 76 -16.09 4.72 11.09
CA ILE A 76 -15.49 3.55 10.43
C ILE A 76 -13.97 3.63 10.64
N SER A 77 -13.35 2.54 11.08
CA SER A 77 -11.90 2.47 11.27
C SER A 77 -11.24 1.40 10.41
N HIS A 78 -11.98 0.34 10.06
CA HIS A 78 -11.50 -0.78 9.25
C HIS A 78 -12.59 -1.21 8.27
N SER A 79 -12.14 -1.71 7.12
CA SER A 79 -13.04 -2.26 6.11
C SER A 79 -12.44 -3.53 5.53
N PHE A 80 -13.22 -4.61 5.51
CA PHE A 80 -12.77 -5.92 5.05
C PHE A 80 -13.63 -6.37 3.87
N MET A 81 -13.01 -6.92 2.83
CA MET A 81 -13.74 -7.67 1.83
C MET A 81 -14.27 -8.98 2.44
N THR A 82 -15.49 -9.37 2.08
CA THR A 82 -16.12 -10.61 2.54
C THR A 82 -16.87 -11.29 1.39
N ASP A 83 -16.74 -12.60 1.30
CA ASP A 83 -17.49 -13.40 0.33
C ASP A 83 -18.94 -13.66 0.79
N ALA A 84 -19.24 -13.45 2.06
CA ALA A 84 -20.55 -13.68 2.65
C ALA A 84 -21.39 -12.40 2.63
N ALA A 85 -22.35 -12.29 1.70
CA ALA A 85 -23.26 -11.16 1.60
C ALA A 85 -24.02 -10.87 2.90
N GLU A 86 -24.31 -11.87 3.70
CA GLU A 86 -24.97 -11.78 5.00
C GLU A 86 -24.14 -11.06 6.08
N HIS A 87 -22.82 -10.98 5.90
CA HIS A 87 -21.91 -10.24 6.79
C HIS A 87 -21.51 -8.88 6.23
N ALA A 88 -21.94 -8.54 5.01
CA ALA A 88 -21.61 -7.30 4.34
C ALA A 88 -22.43 -6.14 4.91
N SER A 89 -21.79 -4.99 5.08
CA SER A 89 -22.49 -3.72 5.32
C SER A 89 -22.87 -3.01 4.02
N ARG A 90 -22.14 -3.27 2.94
CA ARG A 90 -22.39 -2.68 1.61
C ARG A 90 -21.77 -3.52 0.47
N THR A 91 -22.27 -3.27 -0.75
CA THR A 91 -21.60 -3.73 -1.98
C THR A 91 -20.86 -2.56 -2.61
N VAL A 92 -19.63 -2.77 -3.07
CA VAL A 92 -18.80 -1.74 -3.70
C VAL A 92 -18.16 -2.28 -4.98
N PRO A 93 -17.82 -1.41 -5.95
CA PRO A 93 -16.98 -1.80 -7.08
C PRO A 93 -15.64 -2.36 -6.61
N ARG A 94 -15.13 -3.34 -7.35
CA ARG A 94 -13.81 -3.95 -7.17
C ARG A 94 -13.04 -3.89 -8.48
N VAL A 95 -11.76 -3.56 -8.42
CA VAL A 95 -10.88 -3.52 -9.60
C VAL A 95 -9.56 -4.23 -9.31
N SER A 96 -8.92 -4.81 -10.34
CA SER A 96 -7.50 -5.08 -10.28
C SER A 96 -6.71 -3.84 -10.71
N LEU A 97 -5.48 -3.67 -10.19
CA LEU A 97 -4.63 -2.55 -10.61
C LEU A 97 -4.29 -2.64 -12.10
N ASP A 98 -4.05 -3.83 -12.61
CA ASP A 98 -3.72 -4.05 -14.03
C ASP A 98 -4.88 -3.65 -14.95
N ASP A 99 -6.13 -4.05 -14.61
CA ASP A 99 -7.31 -3.64 -15.38
C ASP A 99 -7.53 -2.14 -15.33
N TYR A 100 -7.43 -1.56 -14.12
CA TYR A 100 -7.65 -0.13 -13.94
C TYR A 100 -6.62 0.69 -14.73
N LEU A 101 -5.32 0.39 -14.63
CA LEU A 101 -4.26 1.12 -15.32
C LEU A 101 -4.23 0.85 -16.83
N SER A 102 -4.73 -0.29 -17.29
CA SER A 102 -4.95 -0.56 -18.71
C SER A 102 -6.01 0.37 -19.31
N ALA A 103 -7.09 0.60 -18.57
CA ALA A 103 -8.17 1.50 -18.97
C ALA A 103 -7.88 2.99 -18.69
N ASN A 104 -7.06 3.28 -17.70
CA ASN A 104 -6.71 4.63 -17.23
C ASN A 104 -5.18 4.75 -17.08
N PRO A 105 -4.42 4.89 -18.16
CA PRO A 105 -2.97 4.94 -18.08
C PRO A 105 -2.44 6.04 -17.19
N ALA A 106 -1.42 5.72 -16.40
CA ALA A 106 -0.65 6.65 -15.59
C ALA A 106 0.84 6.51 -15.90
N GLU A 107 1.60 7.58 -15.65
CA GLU A 107 3.03 7.64 -15.97
C GLU A 107 3.85 6.83 -14.95
N PRO A 108 4.60 5.81 -15.37
CA PRO A 108 5.53 5.10 -14.48
C PRO A 108 6.88 5.86 -14.37
N PRO A 109 7.74 5.52 -13.39
CA PRO A 109 7.59 4.41 -12.44
C PRO A 109 6.67 4.76 -11.26
N TYR A 110 6.07 3.73 -10.65
CA TYR A 110 5.13 3.89 -9.55
C TYR A 110 5.80 3.75 -8.17
N PHE A 111 5.27 4.50 -7.19
CA PHE A 111 5.25 4.13 -5.80
C PHE A 111 3.90 3.47 -5.54
N LEU A 112 3.88 2.27 -4.97
CA LEU A 112 2.65 1.54 -4.63
C LEU A 112 2.58 1.31 -3.12
N LYS A 113 1.59 1.95 -2.44
CA LYS A 113 1.22 1.62 -1.07
C LYS A 113 0.03 0.66 -1.08
N ILE A 114 0.08 -0.36 -0.24
CA ILE A 114 -1.01 -1.33 -0.02
C ILE A 114 -1.23 -1.48 1.48
N ASP A 115 -2.37 -0.98 1.94
CA ASP A 115 -2.74 -0.96 3.35
C ASP A 115 -4.27 -1.15 3.45
N ILE A 116 -4.67 -2.43 3.37
CA ILE A 116 -6.08 -2.85 3.31
C ILE A 116 -6.29 -4.02 4.26
N ASP A 117 -6.85 -3.95 5.28
CA ASP A 117 -7.17 -4.94 6.32
C ASP A 117 -7.34 -6.43 5.86
N GLY A 118 -6.34 -7.03 5.14
CA GLY A 118 -6.27 -8.49 4.98
C GLY A 118 -5.98 -9.08 3.59
N ASP A 119 -6.45 -8.52 2.49
CA ASP A 119 -6.39 -9.12 1.14
C ASP A 119 -5.20 -8.63 0.27
N GLU A 120 -4.09 -8.19 0.87
CA GLU A 120 -2.96 -7.57 0.16
C GLU A 120 -2.31 -8.52 -0.86
N LEU A 121 -2.27 -9.83 -0.59
CA LEU A 121 -1.78 -10.81 -1.57
C LEU A 121 -2.68 -10.88 -2.82
N LYS A 122 -3.99 -10.66 -2.69
CA LYS A 122 -4.89 -10.57 -3.85
C LYS A 122 -4.62 -9.28 -4.64
N VAL A 123 -4.37 -8.14 -3.95
CA VAL A 123 -3.95 -6.90 -4.63
C VAL A 123 -2.69 -7.13 -5.44
N LEU A 124 -1.67 -7.75 -4.86
CA LEU A 124 -0.42 -8.08 -5.55
C LEU A 124 -0.65 -9.01 -6.74
N ALA A 125 -1.53 -10.01 -6.62
CA ALA A 125 -1.87 -10.91 -7.72
C ALA A 125 -2.57 -10.18 -8.88
N GLY A 126 -3.40 -9.16 -8.59
CA GLY A 126 -4.07 -8.31 -9.59
C GLY A 126 -3.22 -7.14 -10.11
N ALA A 127 -1.91 -7.12 -9.81
CA ALA A 127 -0.99 -6.03 -10.13
C ALA A 127 0.26 -6.50 -10.91
N SER A 128 0.23 -7.65 -11.57
CA SER A 128 1.40 -8.28 -12.17
C SER A 128 2.11 -7.38 -13.21
N GLU A 129 1.37 -6.67 -14.06
CA GLU A 129 1.93 -5.72 -15.04
C GLU A 129 2.29 -4.38 -14.38
N THR A 130 1.51 -3.96 -13.39
CA THR A 130 1.76 -2.76 -12.58
C THR A 130 3.09 -2.88 -11.83
N LEU A 131 3.37 -4.02 -11.21
CA LEU A 131 4.60 -4.30 -10.47
C LEU A 131 5.86 -4.20 -11.32
N LYS A 132 5.82 -4.61 -12.59
CA LYS A 132 6.94 -4.46 -13.53
C LYS A 132 7.35 -2.99 -13.74
N ARG A 133 6.42 -2.07 -13.47
CA ARG A 133 6.57 -0.63 -13.63
C ARG A 133 6.66 0.12 -12.30
N THR A 134 6.71 -0.62 -11.17
CA THR A 134 6.80 -0.09 -9.81
C THR A 134 8.24 -0.04 -9.34
N SER A 135 8.66 1.07 -8.77
CA SER A 135 10.00 1.26 -8.20
C SER A 135 10.05 0.90 -6.71
N ILE A 136 9.01 1.29 -5.98
CA ILE A 136 8.92 1.16 -4.52
C ILE A 136 7.54 0.60 -4.18
N ILE A 137 7.51 -0.33 -3.24
CA ILE A 137 6.28 -0.86 -2.64
C ILE A 137 6.36 -0.64 -1.14
N MET A 138 5.29 -0.13 -0.55
CA MET A 138 5.06 -0.08 0.88
C MET A 138 3.82 -0.92 1.17
N ILE A 139 3.94 -1.90 2.04
CA ILE A 139 2.85 -2.84 2.33
C ILE A 139 2.73 -3.07 3.82
N GLU A 140 1.50 -2.90 4.35
CA GLU A 140 1.23 -3.27 5.73
C GLU A 140 1.44 -4.77 5.94
N VAL A 141 2.09 -5.12 7.03
CA VAL A 141 2.29 -6.51 7.47
C VAL A 141 2.01 -6.63 8.97
N THR A 142 1.28 -7.66 9.35
CA THR A 142 1.14 -8.07 10.75
C THR A 142 2.08 -9.22 11.04
N VAL A 143 2.32 -9.53 12.31
CA VAL A 143 3.15 -10.70 12.70
C VAL A 143 2.68 -12.02 12.07
N HIS A 144 1.40 -12.12 11.72
CA HIS A 144 0.83 -13.32 11.10
C HIS A 144 0.93 -13.33 9.57
N THR A 145 0.98 -12.16 8.94
CA THR A 145 0.95 -12.02 7.48
C THR A 145 2.30 -11.61 6.90
N MET A 146 3.25 -11.21 7.75
CA MET A 146 4.57 -10.71 7.33
C MET A 146 5.27 -11.68 6.39
N MET A 147 5.55 -12.90 6.84
CA MET A 147 6.37 -13.84 6.07
C MET A 147 5.82 -14.13 4.67
N PRO A 148 4.54 -14.48 4.46
CA PRO A 148 4.02 -14.72 3.11
C PRO A 148 4.03 -13.47 2.23
N ARG A 149 3.79 -12.26 2.76
CA ARG A 149 3.82 -11.02 1.99
C ARG A 149 5.24 -10.66 1.57
N LEU A 150 6.20 -10.74 2.50
CA LEU A 150 7.62 -10.48 2.20
C LEU A 150 8.15 -11.48 1.15
N GLN A 151 7.88 -12.77 1.33
CA GLN A 151 8.32 -13.80 0.40
C GLN A 151 7.77 -13.57 -1.01
N TRP A 152 6.48 -13.25 -1.10
CA TRP A 152 5.83 -12.98 -2.39
C TRP A 152 6.52 -11.83 -3.16
N LEU A 153 6.85 -10.73 -2.45
CA LEU A 153 7.51 -9.58 -3.06
C LEU A 153 8.97 -9.89 -3.45
N MET A 154 9.68 -10.66 -2.63
CA MET A 154 11.05 -11.11 -2.97
C MET A 154 11.04 -12.01 -4.21
N ASP A 155 10.08 -12.93 -4.31
CA ASP A 155 9.92 -13.79 -5.49
C ASP A 155 9.53 -12.98 -6.75
N ALA A 156 8.85 -11.84 -6.58
CA ALA A 156 8.54 -10.89 -7.65
C ALA A 156 9.72 -9.97 -8.03
N GLY A 157 10.90 -10.14 -7.42
CA GLY A 157 12.12 -9.40 -7.76
C GLY A 157 12.33 -8.09 -7.02
N PHE A 158 11.62 -7.89 -5.90
CA PHE A 158 11.83 -6.77 -5.00
C PHE A 158 12.75 -7.17 -3.84
N GLN A 159 13.47 -6.20 -3.29
CA GLN A 159 14.30 -6.39 -2.10
C GLN A 159 13.74 -5.58 -0.94
N LEU A 160 13.65 -6.20 0.23
CA LEU A 160 13.27 -5.52 1.46
C LEU A 160 14.30 -4.43 1.74
N PHE A 161 13.80 -3.21 1.92
CA PHE A 161 14.62 -2.03 2.18
C PHE A 161 14.52 -1.59 3.65
N ASP A 162 13.29 -1.53 4.19
CA ASP A 162 13.05 -1.04 5.55
C ASP A 162 11.78 -1.64 6.14
N LEU A 163 11.65 -1.56 7.47
CA LEU A 163 10.43 -1.79 8.22
C LEU A 163 10.13 -0.51 9.01
N THR A 164 9.00 0.12 8.73
CA THR A 164 8.62 1.42 9.28
C THR A 164 7.32 1.33 10.07
N GLU A 165 7.03 2.33 10.88
CA GLU A 165 5.78 2.47 11.65
C GLU A 165 5.39 1.25 12.51
N PRO A 166 6.32 0.69 13.32
CA PRO A 166 6.00 -0.47 14.13
C PRO A 166 4.94 -0.12 15.19
N ALA A 167 3.84 -0.85 15.17
CA ALA A 167 2.79 -0.78 16.17
C ALA A 167 2.84 -1.99 17.11
N TYR A 168 2.58 -1.76 18.38
CA TYR A 168 2.69 -2.76 19.43
C TYR A 168 1.34 -2.98 20.11
N TYR A 169 1.09 -4.22 20.52
CA TYR A 169 -0.04 -4.60 21.36
C TYR A 169 0.48 -5.43 22.55
N ASP A 170 0.22 -4.99 23.78
CA ASP A 170 0.77 -5.59 25.00
C ASP A 170 2.30 -5.82 24.92
N ASP A 171 3.07 -4.80 24.56
CA ASP A 171 4.54 -4.82 24.41
C ASP A 171 5.06 -5.82 23.35
N SER A 172 4.18 -6.42 22.56
CA SER A 172 4.52 -7.28 21.44
C SER A 172 4.30 -6.56 20.11
N LEU A 173 5.25 -6.69 19.17
CA LEU A 173 5.05 -6.20 17.81
C LEU A 173 3.76 -6.80 17.26
N TRP A 174 2.88 -5.92 16.76
CA TRP A 174 1.65 -6.31 16.12
C TRP A 174 1.72 -6.18 14.60
N GLN A 175 2.08 -5.00 14.12
CA GLN A 175 2.16 -4.69 12.70
C GLN A 175 3.25 -3.66 12.41
N CYS A 176 3.64 -3.54 11.16
CA CYS A 176 4.48 -2.48 10.63
C CYS A 176 4.28 -2.37 9.11
N ASP A 177 4.87 -1.35 8.50
CA ASP A 177 4.95 -1.25 7.05
C ASP A 177 6.29 -1.78 6.55
N ALA A 178 6.25 -2.70 5.60
CA ALA A 178 7.43 -3.20 4.91
C ALA A 178 7.63 -2.43 3.60
N VAL A 179 8.79 -1.80 3.49
CA VAL A 179 9.20 -1.03 2.31
C VAL A 179 10.12 -1.88 1.44
N PHE A 180 9.75 -2.02 0.18
CA PHE A 180 10.51 -2.77 -0.81
C PHE A 180 10.94 -1.88 -1.96
N VAL A 181 12.11 -2.14 -2.50
CA VAL A 181 12.65 -1.49 -3.70
C VAL A 181 12.87 -2.56 -4.77
N ARG A 182 12.53 -2.23 -6.02
CA ARG A 182 12.78 -3.14 -7.13
C ARG A 182 14.28 -3.50 -7.22
N GLY A 183 14.61 -4.77 -7.39
CA GLY A 183 15.97 -5.30 -7.25
C GLY A 183 17.01 -4.60 -8.12
N ASP A 184 16.70 -4.31 -9.39
CA ASP A 184 17.62 -3.60 -10.28
C ASP A 184 17.89 -2.14 -9.87
N LEU A 185 16.96 -1.51 -9.16
CA LEU A 185 17.14 -0.17 -8.59
C LEU A 185 17.92 -0.24 -7.28
N HIS A 186 17.65 -1.26 -6.47
CA HIS A 186 18.39 -1.50 -5.24
C HIS A 186 19.88 -1.68 -5.51
N GLU A 187 20.25 -2.54 -6.45
CA GLU A 187 21.64 -2.79 -6.85
C GLU A 187 22.36 -1.54 -7.36
N ARG A 188 21.65 -0.61 -8.01
CA ARG A 188 22.25 0.65 -8.53
C ARG A 188 22.46 1.72 -7.48
N HIS A 189 21.64 1.74 -6.44
CA HIS A 189 21.60 2.83 -5.47
C HIS A 189 22.16 2.45 -4.11
N PHE A 190 22.22 1.16 -3.80
CA PHE A 190 22.71 0.66 -2.52
C PHE A 190 23.82 -0.37 -2.76
N GLU A 191 24.94 -0.18 -2.08
CA GLU A 191 25.97 -1.20 -2.06
C GLU A 191 25.48 -2.38 -1.22
N ALA A 192 25.47 -3.56 -1.80
CA ALA A 192 25.22 -4.77 -1.05
C ALA A 192 26.27 -4.93 0.05
N LEU A 193 25.89 -5.47 1.21
CA LEU A 193 26.85 -5.96 2.20
C LEU A 193 27.68 -7.05 1.54
N SER A 194 28.91 -6.68 1.15
CA SER A 194 29.89 -7.59 0.60
C SER A 194 30.77 -8.15 1.72
N GLU A 195 31.83 -8.86 1.37
CA GLU A 195 32.79 -9.43 2.33
C GLU A 195 33.46 -8.39 3.26
N GLN A 196 33.33 -7.09 2.95
CA GLN A 196 33.87 -5.99 3.75
C GLN A 196 32.76 -5.04 4.20
N LEU A 197 32.46 -5.07 5.49
CA LEU A 197 31.56 -4.12 6.14
C LEU A 197 32.25 -2.74 6.27
N ASP A 198 31.71 -1.73 5.59
CA ASP A 198 32.12 -0.34 5.82
C ASP A 198 31.41 0.22 7.06
N LEU A 199 32.15 0.26 8.16
CA LEU A 199 31.62 0.76 9.44
C LEU A 199 31.20 2.23 9.41
N ALA A 200 31.69 3.04 8.45
CA ALA A 200 31.24 4.42 8.31
C ALA A 200 29.80 4.53 7.76
N LYS A 201 29.31 3.48 7.11
CA LYS A 201 27.94 3.37 6.59
C LYS A 201 27.01 2.58 7.51
N TYR A 202 27.56 1.97 8.57
CA TYR A 202 26.77 1.17 9.52
C TYR A 202 26.19 2.05 10.61
N SER A 203 24.90 1.94 10.83
CA SER A 203 24.22 2.59 11.96
C SER A 203 23.34 1.60 12.71
N VAL A 204 23.27 1.76 14.03
CA VAL A 204 22.35 1.01 14.89
C VAL A 204 21.21 1.91 15.26
N PHE A 205 19.99 1.48 14.98
CA PHE A 205 18.79 2.23 15.34
C PHE A 205 18.66 2.32 16.88
N GLY A 206 18.53 3.54 17.39
CA GLY A 206 18.37 3.77 18.84
C GLY A 206 19.65 3.73 19.68
N ALA A 207 20.84 3.76 19.07
CA ALA A 207 22.11 3.92 19.76
C ALA A 207 22.51 5.40 19.92
#